data_c6d8b2541373e3db4464c1e7650add34
#
_entry.id   c6d8b2541373e3db4464c1e7650add34
#
_cell.length_a   1.000
_cell.length_b   1.000
_cell.length_c   1.000
_cell.angle_alpha   90.00
_cell.angle_beta   90.00
_cell.angle_gamma   90.00
#
_symmetry.space_group_name_H-M   'P 1'
#
loop_
_entity.id
_entity.type
_entity.pdbx_description
1 polymer ?
#
loop_
_entity_poly.entity_id
_entity_poly.type
_entity_poly.pdbx_seq_one_letter_code
_entity_poly.pdbx_strand_id
1 'polypeptide(L)'
;METGGYDVVVEANETLINRFLKLGYCIGQFPVFTGTYTLPIEDVPESLQEFMDIGYEVSIAEAPSIDFTGDLKVVMNVRGQSKFTVLGGIDFELEVEFTVGLRPSFDQSSRRFSVDFVEASIDDVELNDVYHLPSDVIAKLNEVLAIAMEEYLTDDITTIELSPVLFAADLPEMPPGEENKLTIGLGNVRVMSSQLLAAAVNLLGYTGGNVNAITDFTDGNHVGVGVNEGAMHRVYDFWWQRTTWPKSITQTGSHDFETPDFVDFVDELVDWVAAVLTLGLVDVDIDIDRVWAEFGATLRFSKFDFDLKPGNNVEISGSVSADMWMRVYVQITETTELFWGAWEVSEETYTVTLFNLNINNMTVEIETAEATVYLDESNRLTVDITSLDLNIPLPWEMPEFLLNFIVDWVVDQIVDNLPPIVLFPAIIAQTIPDTTLTVEATFNKLEIDEPEALVAANIETSGIGSYAPYIANRNPESLEVHERDCEWAHRTSVRNRVYYCDLEQALADGYDGCAYCLPQHHHR
;
A
#
# COMPACT_ATOMS: atom_id res chain seq x y z
N MET A 1 1.92 -19.77 -9.07
CA MET A 1 2.02 -19.18 -7.72
C MET A 1 3.36 -18.50 -7.58
N GLU A 2 3.35 -17.22 -7.76
CA GLU A 2 4.58 -16.41 -7.73
C GLU A 2 4.97 -16.01 -6.30
N THR A 3 3.99 -15.97 -5.38
CA THR A 3 4.24 -15.76 -3.95
C THR A 3 4.82 -16.98 -3.22
N GLY A 4 4.97 -18.12 -3.88
CA GLY A 4 5.43 -19.36 -3.25
C GLY A 4 4.49 -19.87 -2.15
N GLY A 5 3.24 -19.40 -2.10
CA GLY A 5 2.22 -19.79 -1.11
C GLY A 5 2.32 -19.03 0.23
N TYR A 6 3.11 -17.97 0.31
CA TYR A 6 3.04 -17.00 1.41
C TYR A 6 1.82 -16.10 1.27
N ASP A 7 1.40 -15.47 2.36
CA ASP A 7 0.27 -14.56 2.38
C ASP A 7 0.52 -13.33 1.53
N VAL A 8 1.69 -12.72 1.73
CA VAL A 8 2.17 -11.57 0.99
C VAL A 8 3.66 -11.77 0.71
N VAL A 9 4.09 -11.41 -0.49
CA VAL A 9 5.51 -11.30 -0.83
C VAL A 9 5.77 -9.89 -1.31
N VAL A 10 6.81 -9.27 -0.76
CA VAL A 10 7.31 -7.98 -1.20
C VAL A 10 8.67 -8.20 -1.82
N GLU A 11 8.84 -7.80 -3.06
CA GLU A 11 10.11 -7.81 -3.77
C GLU A 11 10.63 -6.39 -3.94
N ALA A 12 11.92 -6.21 -3.74
CA ALA A 12 12.59 -4.94 -3.93
C ALA A 12 13.86 -5.14 -4.76
N ASN A 13 14.06 -4.31 -5.77
CA ASN A 13 15.27 -4.37 -6.56
C ASN A 13 16.44 -3.63 -5.88
N GLU A 14 17.63 -3.94 -6.32
CA GLU A 14 18.88 -3.33 -5.84
C GLU A 14 18.86 -1.80 -5.91
N THR A 15 18.33 -1.23 -7.00
CA THR A 15 18.24 0.23 -7.19
C THR A 15 17.43 0.88 -6.07
N LEU A 16 16.31 0.27 -5.67
CA LEU A 16 15.48 0.79 -4.59
C LEU A 16 16.24 0.74 -3.25
N ILE A 17 16.88 -0.38 -2.95
CA ILE A 17 17.60 -0.55 -1.69
C ILE A 17 18.77 0.43 -1.61
N ASN A 18 19.54 0.58 -2.69
CA ASN A 18 20.62 1.58 -2.76
C ASN A 18 20.10 3.01 -2.58
N ARG A 19 18.91 3.31 -3.08
CA ARG A 19 18.25 4.60 -2.85
C ARG A 19 17.92 4.82 -1.37
N PHE A 20 17.42 3.80 -0.66
CA PHE A 20 17.16 3.90 0.77
C PHE A 20 18.42 3.97 1.61
N LEU A 21 19.48 3.23 1.27
CA LEU A 21 20.79 3.37 1.93
C LEU A 21 21.32 4.80 1.80
N LYS A 22 21.22 5.37 0.59
CA LYS A 22 21.61 6.75 0.34
C LYS A 22 20.78 7.76 1.16
N LEU A 23 19.46 7.54 1.27
CA LEU A 23 18.61 8.36 2.12
C LEU A 23 19.00 8.24 3.60
N GLY A 24 19.22 7.00 4.08
CA GLY A 24 19.68 6.74 5.45
C GLY A 24 21.00 7.46 5.77
N TYR A 25 21.95 7.42 4.84
CA TYR A 25 23.18 8.16 4.96
C TYR A 25 22.94 9.68 5.06
N CYS A 26 22.11 10.21 4.16
CA CYS A 26 21.79 11.63 4.11
C CYS A 26 21.16 12.18 5.41
N ILE A 27 20.36 11.37 6.10
CA ILE A 27 19.72 11.74 7.37
C ILE A 27 20.53 11.35 8.61
N GLY A 28 21.77 10.85 8.41
CA GLY A 28 22.68 10.54 9.51
C GLY A 28 22.31 9.30 10.32
N GLN A 29 21.65 8.30 9.68
CA GLN A 29 21.26 7.06 10.36
C GLN A 29 22.41 6.05 10.52
N PHE A 30 23.53 6.27 9.85
CA PHE A 30 24.68 5.39 9.99
C PHE A 30 25.51 5.77 11.23
N PRO A 31 25.73 4.84 12.14
CA PRO A 31 26.48 5.10 13.37
C PRO A 31 27.97 5.28 13.09
N VAL A 32 28.61 5.99 13.99
CA VAL A 32 30.09 6.00 14.10
C VAL A 32 30.50 4.84 15.00
N PHE A 33 31.39 4.01 14.52
CA PHE A 33 31.86 2.83 15.23
C PHE A 33 33.12 3.20 16.01
N THR A 34 33.14 2.96 17.31
CA THR A 34 34.29 3.24 18.16
C THR A 34 34.65 2.02 18.99
N GLY A 35 35.95 1.75 19.16
CA GLY A 35 36.40 0.63 19.96
C GLY A 35 37.89 0.73 20.30
N THR A 36 38.36 -0.31 20.95
CA THR A 36 39.78 -0.44 21.28
C THR A 36 40.21 -1.87 20.99
N TYR A 37 41.24 -2.03 20.20
CA TYR A 37 41.88 -3.31 19.93
C TYR A 37 43.22 -3.40 20.64
N THR A 38 43.40 -4.44 21.47
CA THR A 38 44.65 -4.68 22.17
C THR A 38 45.54 -5.61 21.33
N LEU A 39 46.72 -5.15 20.95
CA LEU A 39 47.67 -5.94 20.16
C LEU A 39 48.02 -7.24 20.91
N PRO A 40 47.86 -8.43 20.29
CA PRO A 40 48.13 -9.71 20.91
C PRO A 40 49.65 -10.00 20.95
N ILE A 41 50.43 -9.19 21.67
CA ILE A 41 51.89 -9.40 21.85
C ILE A 41 52.10 -10.05 23.20
N GLU A 42 52.67 -11.25 23.19
CA GLU A 42 53.05 -11.98 24.41
C GLU A 42 54.22 -11.33 25.13
N ASP A 43 54.26 -11.42 26.46
CA ASP A 43 55.39 -10.97 27.33
C ASP A 43 55.65 -9.45 27.35
N VAL A 44 54.62 -8.62 27.16
CA VAL A 44 54.76 -7.16 27.29
C VAL A 44 54.79 -6.77 28.77
N PRO A 45 55.82 -5.99 29.22
CA PRO A 45 55.83 -5.44 30.57
C PRO A 45 54.59 -4.62 30.88
N GLU A 46 54.08 -4.74 32.11
CA GLU A 46 52.85 -4.07 32.57
C GLU A 46 52.89 -2.54 32.34
N SER A 47 54.07 -1.93 32.41
CA SER A 47 54.26 -0.51 32.13
C SER A 47 54.12 -0.11 30.65
N LEU A 48 54.06 -1.07 29.75
CA LEU A 48 53.92 -0.85 28.31
C LEU A 48 52.59 -1.35 27.76
N GLN A 49 51.75 -1.99 28.60
CA GLN A 49 50.47 -2.53 28.15
C GLN A 49 49.53 -1.44 27.62
N GLU A 50 49.50 -0.26 28.23
CA GLU A 50 48.67 0.86 27.74
C GLU A 50 49.06 1.37 26.34
N PHE A 51 50.29 1.07 25.90
CA PHE A 51 50.74 1.40 24.55
C PHE A 51 50.36 0.35 23.51
N MET A 52 49.79 -0.76 23.96
CA MET A 52 49.35 -1.85 23.08
C MET A 52 47.90 -1.66 22.59
N ASP A 53 47.19 -0.74 23.21
CA ASP A 53 45.83 -0.46 22.85
C ASP A 53 45.76 0.50 21.66
N ILE A 54 45.06 0.08 20.63
CA ILE A 54 44.76 0.88 19.44
C ILE A 54 43.29 1.28 19.54
N GLY A 55 43.03 2.54 19.86
CA GLY A 55 41.69 3.11 19.75
C GLY A 55 41.33 3.29 18.28
N TYR A 56 40.11 2.97 17.92
CA TYR A 56 39.62 3.24 16.58
C TYR A 56 38.25 3.92 16.60
N GLU A 57 38.05 4.79 15.61
CA GLU A 57 36.78 5.42 15.28
C GLU A 57 36.60 5.30 13.77
N VAL A 58 35.53 4.66 13.34
CA VAL A 58 35.21 4.47 11.92
C VAL A 58 33.87 5.12 11.64
N SER A 59 33.84 6.05 10.72
CA SER A 59 32.64 6.69 10.20
C SER A 59 32.48 6.37 8.72
N ILE A 60 31.24 6.25 8.27
CA ILE A 60 30.92 6.07 6.86
C ILE A 60 31.07 7.41 6.15
N ALA A 61 31.98 7.52 5.20
CA ALA A 61 32.30 8.75 4.48
C ALA A 61 31.36 9.02 3.30
N GLU A 62 30.83 7.95 2.69
CA GLU A 62 29.90 8.00 1.56
C GLU A 62 28.72 7.05 1.77
N ALA A 63 27.63 7.25 1.05
CA ALA A 63 26.49 6.36 1.11
C ALA A 63 26.91 4.93 0.70
N PRO A 64 26.68 3.91 1.54
CA PRO A 64 26.99 2.54 1.17
C PRO A 64 26.12 2.09 0.01
N SER A 65 26.64 1.22 -0.84
CA SER A 65 25.90 0.57 -1.91
C SER A 65 25.91 -0.95 -1.73
N ILE A 66 24.88 -1.61 -2.26
CA ILE A 66 24.78 -3.06 -2.31
C ILE A 66 24.67 -3.54 -3.74
N ASP A 67 25.24 -4.72 -3.98
CA ASP A 67 25.07 -5.48 -5.21
C ASP A 67 24.52 -6.87 -4.88
N PHE A 68 23.45 -7.30 -5.55
CA PHE A 68 22.93 -8.66 -5.42
C PHE A 68 23.67 -9.59 -6.37
N THR A 69 24.47 -10.49 -5.81
CA THR A 69 25.23 -11.44 -6.61
C THR A 69 24.43 -12.72 -6.87
N GLY A 70 24.75 -13.41 -7.95
CA GLY A 70 24.06 -14.66 -8.34
C GLY A 70 24.19 -15.80 -7.34
N ASP A 71 25.03 -15.68 -6.32
CA ASP A 71 25.25 -16.68 -5.25
C ASP A 71 24.29 -16.49 -4.05
N LEU A 72 23.21 -15.75 -4.22
CA LEU A 72 22.22 -15.45 -3.18
C LEU A 72 22.83 -14.67 -2.00
N LYS A 73 23.84 -13.87 -2.25
CA LYS A 73 24.47 -12.98 -1.27
C LYS A 73 24.37 -11.53 -1.71
N VAL A 74 24.43 -10.65 -0.72
CA VAL A 74 24.50 -9.21 -0.88
C VAL A 74 25.94 -8.80 -0.69
N VAL A 75 26.51 -8.10 -1.63
CA VAL A 75 27.83 -7.47 -1.50
C VAL A 75 27.59 -6.00 -1.18
N MET A 76 28.07 -5.55 -0.03
CA MET A 76 27.96 -4.16 0.38
C MET A 76 29.34 -3.49 0.28
N ASN A 77 29.40 -2.43 -0.50
CA ASN A 77 30.59 -1.60 -0.66
C ASN A 77 30.45 -0.37 0.25
N VAL A 78 31.46 -0.12 1.05
CA VAL A 78 31.45 0.96 2.02
C VAL A 78 32.78 1.71 1.95
N ARG A 79 32.72 3.04 1.83
CA ARG A 79 33.89 3.91 2.03
C ARG A 79 33.76 4.58 3.39
N GLY A 80 34.76 4.36 4.23
CA GLY A 80 34.81 4.84 5.59
C GLY A 80 36.03 5.74 5.83
N GLN A 81 35.87 6.64 6.77
CA GLN A 81 36.97 7.40 7.33
C GLN A 81 37.30 6.81 8.71
N SER A 82 38.49 6.32 8.88
CA SER A 82 38.94 5.67 10.11
C SER A 82 39.98 6.55 10.80
N LYS A 83 39.77 6.78 12.08
CA LYS A 83 40.74 7.43 12.95
C LYS A 83 41.27 6.41 13.94
N PHE A 84 42.59 6.24 13.96
CA PHE A 84 43.28 5.37 14.91
C PHE A 84 44.07 6.20 15.89
N THR A 85 43.94 5.88 17.17
CA THR A 85 44.77 6.45 18.22
C THR A 85 45.72 5.36 18.75
N VAL A 86 47.00 5.51 18.52
CA VAL A 86 48.05 4.55 18.94
C VAL A 86 49.02 5.18 19.94
N LEU A 87 49.71 4.34 20.71
CA LEU A 87 50.77 4.75 21.67
C LEU A 87 50.29 5.86 22.63
N GLY A 88 49.04 5.83 23.06
CA GLY A 88 48.51 6.77 24.05
C GLY A 88 48.32 8.21 23.56
N GLY A 89 48.18 8.45 22.25
CA GLY A 89 47.80 9.78 21.77
C GLY A 89 48.32 10.22 20.41
N ILE A 90 48.81 9.31 19.58
CA ILE A 90 49.12 9.61 18.17
C ILE A 90 47.95 9.21 17.31
N ASP A 91 47.28 10.19 16.69
CA ASP A 91 46.13 9.98 15.82
C ASP A 91 46.59 9.82 14.36
N PHE A 92 46.04 8.82 13.69
CA PHE A 92 46.14 8.59 12.25
C PHE A 92 44.76 8.58 11.64
N GLU A 93 44.57 9.27 10.51
CA GLU A 93 43.35 9.25 9.71
C GLU A 93 43.63 8.47 8.42
N LEU A 94 42.77 7.49 8.15
CA LEU A 94 42.82 6.64 6.97
C LEU A 94 41.49 6.68 6.28
N GLU A 95 41.50 6.81 4.97
CA GLU A 95 40.34 6.50 4.14
C GLU A 95 40.42 5.03 3.76
N VAL A 96 39.32 4.31 3.97
CA VAL A 96 39.28 2.86 3.81
C VAL A 96 38.07 2.50 2.93
N GLU A 97 38.34 1.78 1.88
CA GLU A 97 37.30 1.15 1.06
C GLU A 97 37.27 -0.33 1.39
N PHE A 98 36.06 -0.82 1.75
CA PHE A 98 35.89 -2.22 2.10
C PHE A 98 34.61 -2.80 1.52
N THR A 99 34.69 -4.07 1.18
CA THR A 99 33.58 -4.84 0.65
C THR A 99 33.18 -5.92 1.65
N VAL A 100 31.89 -6.01 1.93
CA VAL A 100 31.33 -6.99 2.86
C VAL A 100 30.33 -7.87 2.15
N GLY A 101 30.56 -9.18 2.16
CA GLY A 101 29.63 -10.18 1.66
C GLY A 101 28.66 -10.63 2.77
N LEU A 102 27.40 -10.40 2.57
CA LEU A 102 26.31 -10.70 3.51
C LEU A 102 25.33 -11.71 2.89
N ARG A 103 24.84 -12.64 3.70
CA ARG A 103 23.76 -13.55 3.30
C ARG A 103 22.61 -13.45 4.28
N PRO A 104 21.51 -12.75 3.93
CA PRO A 104 20.34 -12.70 4.76
C PRO A 104 19.64 -14.07 4.81
N SER A 105 19.22 -14.48 5.98
CA SER A 105 18.45 -15.69 6.21
C SER A 105 17.40 -15.49 7.30
N PHE A 106 16.34 -16.30 7.28
CA PHE A 106 15.32 -16.27 8.31
C PHE A 106 14.92 -17.70 8.71
N ASP A 107 15.11 -18.02 10.00
CA ASP A 107 14.63 -19.26 10.56
C ASP A 107 13.20 -19.10 11.08
N GLN A 108 12.24 -19.70 10.37
CA GLN A 108 10.83 -19.67 10.75
C GLN A 108 10.56 -20.30 12.12
N SER A 109 11.34 -21.33 12.50
CA SER A 109 11.09 -22.07 13.75
C SER A 109 11.49 -21.28 15.00
N SER A 110 12.62 -20.60 14.93
CA SER A 110 13.14 -19.75 16.01
C SER A 110 12.74 -18.27 15.85
N ARG A 111 12.17 -17.88 14.67
CA ARG A 111 11.86 -16.52 14.28
C ARG A 111 13.07 -15.58 14.34
N ARG A 112 14.22 -16.10 13.99
CA ARG A 112 15.47 -15.35 13.95
C ARG A 112 15.80 -14.93 12.53
N PHE A 113 15.93 -13.65 12.34
CA PHE A 113 16.57 -13.09 11.16
C PHE A 113 18.08 -13.04 11.46
N SER A 114 18.86 -13.64 10.58
CA SER A 114 20.31 -13.58 10.64
C SER A 114 20.86 -13.07 9.32
N VAL A 115 21.95 -12.38 9.42
CA VAL A 115 22.76 -11.98 8.28
C VAL A 115 24.12 -12.63 8.48
N ASP A 116 24.32 -13.74 7.77
CA ASP A 116 25.59 -14.43 7.83
C ASP A 116 26.65 -13.58 7.12
N PHE A 117 27.70 -13.29 7.83
CA PHE A 117 28.90 -12.69 7.26
C PHE A 117 29.65 -13.75 6.45
N VAL A 118 29.85 -13.50 5.17
CA VAL A 118 30.45 -14.47 4.26
C VAL A 118 31.92 -14.17 4.03
N GLU A 119 32.23 -12.90 3.79
CA GLU A 119 33.59 -12.43 3.51
C GLU A 119 33.70 -10.92 3.74
N ALA A 120 34.88 -10.43 4.08
CA ALA A 120 35.23 -9.02 3.96
C ALA A 120 36.57 -8.89 3.26
N SER A 121 36.70 -7.88 2.45
CA SER A 121 37.96 -7.46 1.89
C SER A 121 38.14 -5.96 2.12
N ILE A 122 39.36 -5.57 2.39
CA ILE A 122 39.76 -4.18 2.35
C ILE A 122 40.37 -3.98 0.98
N ASP A 123 39.70 -3.18 0.16
CA ASP A 123 40.02 -3.05 -1.26
C ASP A 123 41.06 -1.96 -1.49
N ASP A 124 40.98 -0.86 -0.73
CA ASP A 124 41.96 0.21 -0.79
C ASP A 124 42.12 0.91 0.57
N VAL A 125 43.33 1.44 0.83
CA VAL A 125 43.64 2.25 2.00
C VAL A 125 44.46 3.44 1.55
N GLU A 126 43.86 4.60 1.53
CA GLU A 126 44.57 5.84 1.28
C GLU A 126 45.00 6.49 2.60
N LEU A 127 46.29 6.61 2.78
CA LEU A 127 46.87 7.39 3.88
C LEU A 127 46.82 8.87 3.53
N ASN A 128 46.21 9.65 4.37
CA ASN A 128 46.41 11.09 4.34
C ASN A 128 47.90 11.38 4.61
N ASP A 129 48.59 11.85 3.61
CA ASP A 129 50.06 11.79 3.34
C ASP A 129 50.95 12.52 4.36
N VAL A 130 50.50 12.71 5.60
CA VAL A 130 51.23 13.51 6.62
C VAL A 130 52.41 12.75 7.25
N TYR A 131 52.43 11.42 7.25
CA TYR A 131 53.39 10.66 8.05
C TYR A 131 54.33 9.70 7.29
N HIS A 132 54.12 9.43 6.00
CA HIS A 132 54.92 8.45 5.21
C HIS A 132 55.18 7.14 5.95
N LEU A 133 54.09 6.50 6.42
CA LEU A 133 54.21 5.25 7.17
C LEU A 133 54.85 4.15 6.32
N PRO A 134 55.73 3.32 6.89
CA PRO A 134 56.25 2.14 6.21
C PRO A 134 55.13 1.19 5.82
N SER A 135 55.24 0.53 4.67
CA SER A 135 54.25 -0.38 4.12
C SER A 135 53.88 -1.55 5.05
N ASP A 136 54.80 -1.97 5.92
CA ASP A 136 54.56 -3.00 6.93
C ASP A 136 53.69 -2.51 8.09
N VAL A 137 53.74 -1.21 8.41
CA VAL A 137 52.83 -0.58 9.39
C VAL A 137 51.42 -0.47 8.82
N ILE A 138 51.32 -0.05 7.56
CA ILE A 138 50.01 0.01 6.85
C ILE A 138 49.37 -1.38 6.81
N ALA A 139 50.16 -2.42 6.48
CA ALA A 139 49.64 -3.78 6.45
C ALA A 139 49.12 -4.25 7.82
N LYS A 140 49.77 -3.81 8.92
CA LYS A 140 49.31 -4.12 10.28
C LYS A 140 48.07 -3.33 10.69
N LEU A 141 47.92 -2.07 10.29
CA LEU A 141 46.73 -1.29 10.53
C LEU A 141 45.52 -1.89 9.76
N ASN A 142 45.76 -2.36 8.54
CA ASN A 142 44.72 -3.07 7.76
C ASN A 142 44.30 -4.39 8.43
N GLU A 143 45.24 -5.16 8.99
CA GLU A 143 44.97 -6.37 9.75
C GLU A 143 44.09 -6.05 10.99
N VAL A 144 44.47 -4.99 11.73
CA VAL A 144 43.70 -4.53 12.90
C VAL A 144 42.30 -4.07 12.50
N LEU A 145 42.19 -3.31 11.42
CA LEU A 145 40.88 -2.84 10.91
C LEU A 145 39.99 -4.01 10.48
N ALA A 146 40.58 -4.99 9.75
CA ALA A 146 39.82 -6.19 9.35
C ALA A 146 39.31 -6.96 10.56
N ILE A 147 40.11 -7.16 11.59
CA ILE A 147 39.71 -7.84 12.82
C ILE A 147 38.63 -7.03 13.57
N ALA A 148 38.82 -5.72 13.71
CA ALA A 148 37.85 -4.86 14.38
C ALA A 148 36.48 -4.86 13.67
N MET A 149 36.49 -4.87 12.34
CA MET A 149 35.27 -4.97 11.54
C MET A 149 34.65 -6.35 11.61
N GLU A 150 35.44 -7.42 11.57
CA GLU A 150 34.95 -8.79 11.73
C GLU A 150 34.32 -8.98 13.11
N GLU A 151 34.93 -8.52 14.18
CA GLU A 151 34.42 -8.59 15.55
C GLU A 151 33.11 -7.80 15.70
N TYR A 152 33.08 -6.58 15.17
CA TYR A 152 31.89 -5.74 15.20
C TYR A 152 30.71 -6.35 14.40
N LEU A 153 30.96 -6.79 13.16
CA LEU A 153 29.93 -7.36 12.29
C LEU A 153 29.44 -8.73 12.79
N THR A 154 30.29 -9.49 13.49
CA THR A 154 29.92 -10.80 14.03
C THR A 154 29.16 -10.71 15.34
N ASP A 155 29.48 -9.77 16.23
CA ASP A 155 28.90 -9.71 17.57
C ASP A 155 27.59 -8.91 17.64
N ASP A 156 27.48 -7.80 16.90
CA ASP A 156 26.35 -6.87 17.05
C ASP A 156 25.29 -6.94 15.93
N ILE A 157 25.63 -7.43 14.72
CA ILE A 157 24.72 -7.36 13.55
C ILE A 157 24.24 -8.73 13.08
N THR A 158 24.88 -9.83 13.46
CA THR A 158 24.68 -11.13 12.83
C THR A 158 23.35 -11.82 13.14
N THR A 159 22.68 -11.51 14.23
CA THR A 159 21.42 -12.14 14.56
C THR A 159 20.47 -11.18 15.27
N ILE A 160 19.34 -10.90 14.64
CA ILE A 160 18.28 -10.08 15.19
C ILE A 160 17.09 -10.99 15.49
N GLU A 161 16.67 -11.04 16.75
CA GLU A 161 15.41 -11.69 17.10
C GLU A 161 14.25 -10.77 16.74
N LEU A 162 13.45 -11.19 15.76
CA LEU A 162 12.28 -10.44 15.35
C LEU A 162 11.06 -10.82 16.20
N SER A 163 10.29 -9.82 16.58
CA SER A 163 8.98 -10.05 17.17
C SER A 163 8.12 -10.94 16.24
N PRO A 164 7.28 -11.84 16.77
CA PRO A 164 6.26 -12.55 15.99
C PRO A 164 5.41 -11.62 15.12
N VAL A 165 5.20 -10.41 15.58
CA VAL A 165 4.52 -9.34 14.87
C VAL A 165 5.54 -8.25 14.59
N LEU A 166 5.84 -8.00 13.31
CA LEU A 166 6.70 -6.89 12.90
C LEU A 166 6.00 -5.56 13.11
N PHE A 167 4.77 -5.49 12.66
CA PHE A 167 3.91 -4.34 12.84
C PHE A 167 2.43 -4.77 12.79
N ALA A 168 1.56 -3.88 13.25
CA ALA A 168 0.13 -4.05 13.21
C ALA A 168 -0.49 -2.88 12.45
N ALA A 169 -1.35 -3.19 11.47
CA ALA A 169 -2.00 -2.20 10.63
C ALA A 169 -3.48 -2.04 11.00
N ASP A 170 -3.97 -0.81 10.96
CA ASP A 170 -5.38 -0.52 11.08
C ASP A 170 -6.08 -0.82 9.72
N LEU A 171 -7.20 -1.51 9.78
CA LEU A 171 -8.07 -1.71 8.63
C LEU A 171 -9.21 -0.68 8.66
N PRO A 172 -9.79 -0.34 7.49
CA PRO A 172 -10.93 0.57 7.41
C PRO A 172 -12.11 0.08 8.27
N GLU A 173 -12.87 1.01 8.84
CA GLU A 173 -14.10 0.72 9.59
C GLU A 173 -13.91 -0.25 10.78
N MET A 174 -12.69 -0.33 11.33
CA MET A 174 -12.42 -1.16 12.50
C MET A 174 -12.57 -0.34 13.79
N PRO A 175 -13.13 -0.92 14.86
CA PRO A 175 -13.14 -0.27 16.17
C PRO A 175 -11.70 -0.14 16.71
N PRO A 176 -11.40 0.92 17.49
CA PRO A 176 -10.08 1.08 18.08
C PRO A 176 -9.75 -0.07 19.04
N GLY A 177 -8.51 -0.56 19.01
CA GLY A 177 -8.02 -1.62 19.90
C GLY A 177 -6.95 -2.46 19.22
N GLU A 178 -5.92 -2.89 19.94
CA GLU A 178 -4.83 -3.69 19.40
C GLU A 178 -5.31 -5.05 18.85
N GLU A 179 -6.37 -5.62 19.44
CA GLU A 179 -6.99 -6.88 18.98
C GLU A 179 -7.69 -6.75 17.62
N ASN A 180 -7.94 -5.52 17.17
CA ASN A 180 -8.60 -5.21 15.90
C ASN A 180 -7.62 -4.83 14.79
N LYS A 181 -6.32 -4.85 15.08
CA LYS A 181 -5.30 -4.58 14.08
C LYS A 181 -4.90 -5.84 13.31
N LEU A 182 -4.64 -5.67 12.03
CA LEU A 182 -4.05 -6.71 11.20
C LEU A 182 -2.59 -6.92 11.61
N THR A 183 -2.29 -8.09 12.18
CA THR A 183 -0.91 -8.43 12.58
C THR A 183 -0.13 -8.97 11.39
N ILE A 184 1.06 -8.45 11.19
CA ILE A 184 1.95 -8.73 10.06
C ILE A 184 3.28 -9.25 10.60
N GLY A 185 3.67 -10.44 10.19
CA GLY A 185 4.90 -11.10 10.62
C GLY A 185 5.79 -11.51 9.45
N LEU A 186 7.10 -11.46 9.63
CA LEU A 186 8.03 -11.98 8.65
C LEU A 186 7.93 -13.50 8.61
N GLY A 187 7.75 -14.05 7.43
CA GLY A 187 7.74 -15.49 7.17
C GLY A 187 9.08 -16.00 6.66
N ASN A 188 9.73 -15.25 5.77
CA ASN A 188 11.06 -15.58 5.25
C ASN A 188 11.67 -14.38 4.51
N VAL A 189 12.96 -14.48 4.19
CA VAL A 189 13.68 -13.53 3.32
C VAL A 189 14.59 -14.30 2.38
N ARG A 190 14.69 -13.83 1.13
CA ARG A 190 15.55 -14.45 0.13
C ARG A 190 16.12 -13.40 -0.82
N VAL A 191 17.42 -13.51 -1.13
CA VAL A 191 18.02 -12.85 -2.29
C VAL A 191 17.83 -13.75 -3.51
N MET A 192 17.25 -13.22 -4.56
CA MET A 192 16.96 -13.93 -5.80
C MET A 192 18.04 -13.70 -6.84
N SER A 193 18.22 -14.65 -7.74
CA SER A 193 19.17 -14.54 -8.86
C SER A 193 18.83 -13.45 -9.87
N SER A 194 17.62 -12.90 -9.81
CA SER A 194 17.15 -11.74 -10.60
C SER A 194 17.54 -10.39 -10.01
N GLN A 195 18.46 -10.35 -9.03
CA GLN A 195 18.87 -9.13 -8.33
C GLN A 195 17.73 -8.48 -7.51
N LEU A 196 16.91 -9.31 -6.90
CA LEU A 196 15.80 -8.91 -6.05
C LEU A 196 15.99 -9.44 -4.62
N LEU A 197 15.57 -8.65 -3.66
CA LEU A 197 15.34 -9.08 -2.29
C LEU A 197 13.84 -9.36 -2.12
N ALA A 198 13.48 -10.61 -1.88
CA ALA A 198 12.11 -11.01 -1.57
C ALA A 198 11.94 -11.18 -0.07
N ALA A 199 10.97 -10.47 0.50
CA ALA A 199 10.51 -10.63 1.88
C ALA A 199 9.12 -11.27 1.88
N ALA A 200 9.04 -12.51 2.32
CA ALA A 200 7.79 -13.22 2.48
C ALA A 200 7.16 -12.89 3.84
N VAL A 201 5.89 -12.57 3.83
CA VAL A 201 5.15 -12.07 4.98
C VAL A 201 3.94 -12.98 5.24
N ASN A 202 3.65 -13.22 6.50
CA ASN A 202 2.48 -13.93 6.95
C ASN A 202 1.58 -13.03 7.78
N LEU A 203 0.28 -13.14 7.56
CA LEU A 203 -0.75 -12.34 8.20
C LEU A 203 -1.44 -13.14 9.30
N LEU A 204 -1.89 -12.45 10.34
CA LEU A 204 -2.72 -13.04 11.42
C LEU A 204 -2.12 -14.32 12.04
N GLY A 205 -0.79 -14.43 12.08
CA GLY A 205 -0.08 -15.58 12.64
C GLY A 205 -0.10 -16.84 11.76
N TYR A 206 -0.52 -16.75 10.51
CA TYR A 206 -0.40 -17.83 9.55
C TYR A 206 1.06 -18.25 9.36
N THR A 207 1.31 -19.52 9.12
CA THR A 207 2.64 -20.07 8.84
C THR A 207 2.54 -20.96 7.62
N GLY A 208 3.15 -20.56 6.53
CA GLY A 208 3.11 -21.32 5.27
C GLY A 208 4.07 -20.73 4.26
N GLY A 209 4.10 -21.34 3.09
CA GLY A 209 4.89 -20.91 1.95
C GLY A 209 6.25 -21.60 1.82
N ASN A 210 6.80 -21.50 0.62
CA ASN A 210 8.12 -22.00 0.23
C ASN A 210 8.89 -20.88 -0.47
N VAL A 211 9.87 -20.32 0.22
CA VAL A 211 10.67 -19.20 -0.28
C VAL A 211 11.40 -19.51 -1.59
N ASN A 212 11.72 -20.78 -1.84
CA ASN A 212 12.37 -21.21 -3.09
C ASN A 212 11.42 -21.26 -4.29
N ALA A 213 10.11 -21.18 -4.05
CA ALA A 213 9.10 -21.14 -5.09
C ALA A 213 8.67 -19.71 -5.46
N ILE A 214 9.19 -18.69 -4.77
CA ILE A 214 8.97 -17.30 -5.14
C ILE A 214 9.64 -17.02 -6.48
N THR A 215 8.93 -16.38 -7.39
CA THR A 215 9.43 -15.94 -8.71
C THR A 215 9.33 -14.44 -8.84
N ASP A 216 10.15 -13.86 -9.72
CA ASP A 216 10.17 -12.42 -9.98
C ASP A 216 8.88 -11.96 -10.69
N PHE A 217 8.16 -11.04 -10.07
CA PHE A 217 6.96 -10.41 -10.61
C PHE A 217 7.03 -8.86 -10.64
N THR A 218 8.21 -8.30 -10.37
CA THR A 218 8.42 -6.83 -10.40
C THR A 218 8.30 -6.26 -11.80
N ASP A 219 8.57 -7.07 -12.84
CA ASP A 219 8.57 -6.65 -14.24
C ASP A 219 9.48 -5.43 -14.49
N GLY A 220 10.63 -5.39 -13.81
CA GLY A 220 11.60 -4.30 -13.88
C GLY A 220 11.25 -3.05 -13.08
N ASN A 221 10.16 -3.05 -12.31
CA ASN A 221 9.83 -1.98 -11.39
C ASN A 221 10.69 -2.06 -10.11
N HIS A 222 10.66 -0.99 -9.32
CA HIS A 222 11.44 -0.91 -8.08
C HIS A 222 10.98 -1.90 -7.01
N VAL A 223 9.67 -2.12 -6.91
CA VAL A 223 9.04 -2.99 -5.93
C VAL A 223 7.89 -3.77 -6.56
N GLY A 224 7.74 -5.01 -6.14
CA GLY A 224 6.57 -5.84 -6.40
C GLY A 224 5.91 -6.25 -5.10
N VAL A 225 4.58 -6.33 -5.09
CA VAL A 225 3.79 -6.85 -3.98
C VAL A 225 2.85 -7.90 -4.54
N GLY A 226 3.01 -9.14 -4.11
CA GLY A 226 2.13 -10.25 -4.44
C GLY A 226 1.30 -10.64 -3.21
N VAL A 227 0.00 -10.82 -3.39
CA VAL A 227 -0.92 -11.25 -2.33
C VAL A 227 -1.65 -12.51 -2.76
N ASN A 228 -1.62 -13.51 -1.90
CA ASN A 228 -2.32 -14.77 -2.14
C ASN A 228 -3.81 -14.62 -1.80
N GLU A 229 -4.69 -15.22 -2.61
CA GLU A 229 -6.15 -15.19 -2.42
C GLU A 229 -6.58 -15.70 -1.04
N GLY A 230 -5.97 -16.79 -0.56
CA GLY A 230 -6.24 -17.31 0.78
C GLY A 230 -5.89 -16.31 1.90
N ALA A 231 -4.91 -15.44 1.68
CA ALA A 231 -4.61 -14.34 2.60
C ALA A 231 -5.69 -13.27 2.57
N MET A 232 -6.17 -12.92 1.39
CA MET A 232 -7.26 -11.94 1.23
C MET A 232 -8.52 -12.43 1.94
N HIS A 233 -8.90 -13.70 1.79
CA HIS A 233 -10.03 -14.30 2.50
C HIS A 233 -9.86 -14.22 4.03
N ARG A 234 -8.65 -14.52 4.56
CA ARG A 234 -8.40 -14.40 6.00
C ARG A 234 -8.49 -12.97 6.52
N VAL A 235 -7.97 -12.01 5.76
CA VAL A 235 -8.07 -10.58 6.10
C VAL A 235 -9.53 -10.13 6.07
N TYR A 236 -10.28 -10.54 5.05
CA TYR A 236 -11.69 -10.21 4.93
C TYR A 236 -12.52 -10.85 6.06
N ASP A 237 -12.27 -12.11 6.42
CA ASP A 237 -12.90 -12.78 7.55
C ASP A 237 -12.63 -12.05 8.87
N PHE A 238 -11.37 -11.67 9.09
CA PHE A 238 -10.96 -10.92 10.26
C PHE A 238 -11.68 -9.56 10.34
N TRP A 239 -11.73 -8.84 9.22
CA TRP A 239 -12.41 -7.56 9.09
C TRP A 239 -13.92 -7.71 9.29
N TRP A 240 -14.56 -8.65 8.59
CA TRP A 240 -16.01 -8.86 8.66
C TRP A 240 -16.52 -9.15 10.08
N GLN A 241 -15.76 -9.89 10.85
CA GLN A 241 -16.13 -10.23 12.22
C GLN A 241 -16.08 -9.04 13.17
N ARG A 242 -15.27 -8.02 12.90
CA ARG A 242 -14.91 -6.94 13.82
C ARG A 242 -15.31 -5.55 13.36
N THR A 243 -15.55 -5.38 12.08
CA THR A 243 -15.86 -4.07 11.48
C THR A 243 -17.09 -3.40 12.09
N THR A 244 -17.04 -2.08 12.17
CA THR A 244 -18.19 -1.22 12.49
C THR A 244 -19.04 -0.91 11.27
N TRP A 245 -18.65 -1.38 10.09
CA TRP A 245 -19.44 -1.23 8.87
C TRP A 245 -20.88 -1.75 9.08
N PRO A 246 -21.90 -0.99 8.69
CA PRO A 246 -23.28 -1.34 8.98
C PRO A 246 -23.74 -2.55 8.15
N LYS A 247 -23.79 -3.72 8.81
CA LYS A 247 -24.31 -4.96 8.17
C LYS A 247 -25.81 -4.92 7.91
N SER A 248 -26.49 -3.87 8.32
CA SER A 248 -27.89 -3.64 8.08
C SER A 248 -28.15 -2.18 7.76
N ILE A 249 -28.80 -1.93 6.65
CA ILE A 249 -29.12 -0.60 6.14
C ILE A 249 -30.63 -0.49 5.95
N THR A 250 -31.22 0.59 6.44
CA THR A 250 -32.65 0.88 6.23
C THR A 250 -32.75 2.12 5.36
N GLN A 251 -33.46 1.96 4.25
CA GLN A 251 -33.73 3.04 3.29
C GLN A 251 -35.25 3.19 3.09
N THR A 252 -35.70 4.42 2.89
CA THR A 252 -37.06 4.74 2.57
C THR A 252 -37.10 5.78 1.46
N GLY A 253 -38.07 5.72 0.60
CA GLY A 253 -38.19 6.65 -0.51
C GLY A 253 -39.64 6.79 -1.01
N SER A 254 -39.81 7.65 -2.01
CA SER A 254 -41.01 7.77 -2.80
C SER A 254 -40.64 7.93 -4.27
N HIS A 255 -41.47 7.38 -5.14
CA HIS A 255 -41.27 7.47 -6.58
C HIS A 255 -42.60 7.81 -7.25
N ASP A 256 -42.58 8.80 -8.14
CA ASP A 256 -43.73 9.15 -8.98
C ASP A 256 -43.59 8.41 -10.31
N PHE A 257 -44.61 7.66 -10.68
CA PHE A 257 -44.65 6.94 -11.97
C PHE A 257 -45.16 7.86 -13.07
N GLU A 258 -44.51 7.85 -14.23
CA GLU A 258 -44.99 8.57 -15.40
C GLU A 258 -46.10 7.79 -16.10
N THR A 259 -47.02 8.50 -16.74
CA THR A 259 -48.19 7.90 -17.38
C THR A 259 -47.87 6.77 -18.38
N PRO A 260 -46.79 6.80 -19.16
CA PRO A 260 -46.46 5.71 -20.08
C PRO A 260 -46.12 4.37 -19.39
N ASP A 261 -45.68 4.41 -18.14
CA ASP A 261 -45.17 3.23 -17.43
C ASP A 261 -46.30 2.31 -16.95
N PHE A 262 -47.51 2.81 -16.86
CA PHE A 262 -48.66 2.09 -16.26
C PHE A 262 -49.97 2.18 -17.04
N VAL A 263 -49.96 2.62 -18.30
CA VAL A 263 -51.16 2.81 -19.12
C VAL A 263 -52.07 1.57 -19.13
N ASP A 264 -51.51 0.39 -19.40
CA ASP A 264 -52.28 -0.86 -19.47
C ASP A 264 -52.91 -1.23 -18.10
N PHE A 265 -52.18 -0.94 -17.01
CA PHE A 265 -52.65 -1.17 -15.64
C PHE A 265 -53.75 -0.16 -15.23
N VAL A 266 -53.60 1.08 -15.70
CA VAL A 266 -54.59 2.15 -15.46
C VAL A 266 -55.91 1.83 -16.11
N ASP A 267 -55.91 1.32 -17.35
CA ASP A 267 -57.16 0.94 -18.05
C ASP A 267 -57.91 -0.16 -17.29
N GLU A 268 -57.22 -1.21 -16.81
CA GLU A 268 -57.84 -2.23 -15.95
C GLU A 268 -58.34 -1.66 -14.61
N LEU A 269 -57.63 -0.69 -14.03
CA LEU A 269 -57.96 -0.06 -12.77
C LEU A 269 -59.19 0.85 -12.92
N VAL A 270 -59.25 1.67 -13.98
CA VAL A 270 -60.38 2.55 -14.28
C VAL A 270 -61.65 1.72 -14.45
N ASP A 271 -61.57 0.62 -15.20
CA ASP A 271 -62.71 -0.30 -15.38
C ASP A 271 -63.17 -0.91 -14.05
N TRP A 272 -62.23 -1.29 -13.17
CA TRP A 272 -62.53 -1.83 -11.84
C TRP A 272 -63.15 -0.77 -10.90
N VAL A 273 -62.57 0.44 -10.85
CA VAL A 273 -63.04 1.55 -10.01
C VAL A 273 -64.39 2.03 -10.49
N ALA A 274 -64.60 2.17 -11.81
CA ALA A 274 -65.85 2.52 -12.40
C ALA A 274 -66.98 1.46 -12.07
N ALA A 275 -66.67 0.18 -12.14
CA ALA A 275 -67.54 -0.91 -11.77
C ALA A 275 -67.96 -0.90 -10.29
N VAL A 276 -67.01 -0.53 -9.39
CA VAL A 276 -67.24 -0.48 -7.93
C VAL A 276 -68.06 0.76 -7.51
N LEU A 277 -67.72 1.93 -8.09
CA LEU A 277 -68.30 3.21 -7.67
C LEU A 277 -69.73 3.44 -8.28
N THR A 278 -69.97 2.97 -9.50
CA THR A 278 -71.15 3.39 -10.21
C THR A 278 -72.37 2.44 -10.09
N LEU A 279 -72.15 1.18 -9.65
CA LEU A 279 -73.27 0.16 -9.72
C LEU A 279 -74.04 0.22 -11.02
N GLY A 280 -73.50 0.81 -12.09
CA GLY A 280 -74.08 0.96 -13.41
C GLY A 280 -75.17 2.02 -13.53
N LEU A 281 -75.24 3.01 -12.62
CA LEU A 281 -76.36 3.98 -12.58
C LEU A 281 -76.02 5.44 -12.94
N VAL A 282 -74.75 5.78 -13.06
CA VAL A 282 -74.24 7.17 -13.32
C VAL A 282 -73.08 7.11 -14.31
N ASP A 283 -73.05 8.05 -15.25
CA ASP A 283 -71.93 8.23 -16.14
C ASP A 283 -70.88 9.07 -15.35
N VAL A 284 -69.75 8.43 -14.95
CA VAL A 284 -68.75 9.05 -14.15
C VAL A 284 -67.43 9.05 -14.97
N ASP A 285 -66.92 10.23 -15.21
CA ASP A 285 -65.65 10.39 -15.86
C ASP A 285 -64.52 10.42 -14.77
N ILE A 286 -63.57 9.53 -14.89
CA ILE A 286 -62.50 9.35 -13.90
C ILE A 286 -61.15 9.70 -14.54
N ASP A 287 -60.57 10.77 -14.07
CA ASP A 287 -59.22 11.17 -14.44
C ASP A 287 -58.21 10.73 -13.38
N ILE A 288 -57.08 10.14 -13.80
CA ILE A 288 -55.98 9.81 -12.92
C ILE A 288 -54.98 10.94 -12.96
N ASP A 289 -54.84 11.67 -11.85
CA ASP A 289 -53.98 12.82 -11.74
C ASP A 289 -52.53 12.43 -11.46
N ARG A 290 -52.34 11.39 -10.63
CA ARG A 290 -50.99 11.01 -10.15
C ARG A 290 -51.00 9.58 -9.64
N VAL A 291 -49.94 8.85 -9.94
CA VAL A 291 -49.63 7.56 -9.32
C VAL A 291 -48.23 7.65 -8.69
N TRP A 292 -48.11 7.26 -7.43
CA TRP A 292 -46.84 7.24 -6.76
C TRP A 292 -46.73 6.06 -5.81
N ALA A 293 -45.48 5.66 -5.51
CA ALA A 293 -45.22 4.68 -4.49
C ALA A 293 -44.43 5.30 -3.33
N GLU A 294 -44.76 4.90 -2.12
CA GLU A 294 -43.92 5.01 -0.95
C GLU A 294 -43.38 3.63 -0.64
N PHE A 295 -42.08 3.55 -0.37
CA PHE A 295 -41.44 2.26 -0.15
C PHE A 295 -40.31 2.37 0.87
N GLY A 296 -39.94 1.23 1.41
CA GLY A 296 -38.75 1.13 2.27
C GLY A 296 -38.29 -0.31 2.34
N ALA A 297 -36.99 -0.45 2.58
CA ALA A 297 -36.39 -1.74 2.84
C ALA A 297 -35.36 -1.65 3.95
N THR A 298 -35.25 -2.75 4.68
CA THR A 298 -34.10 -3.03 5.56
C THR A 298 -33.33 -4.18 4.95
N LEU A 299 -32.16 -3.87 4.43
CA LEU A 299 -31.22 -4.83 3.86
C LEU A 299 -30.27 -5.30 4.97
N ARG A 300 -30.01 -6.61 5.04
CA ARG A 300 -29.05 -7.22 5.95
C ARG A 300 -28.09 -8.05 5.12
N PHE A 301 -26.86 -7.61 5.07
CA PHE A 301 -25.80 -8.25 4.30
C PHE A 301 -25.26 -9.46 5.06
N SER A 302 -25.16 -10.61 4.38
CA SER A 302 -24.33 -11.73 4.82
C SER A 302 -22.86 -11.43 4.49
N LYS A 303 -21.95 -12.25 5.02
CA LYS A 303 -20.58 -12.24 4.55
C LYS A 303 -20.55 -12.66 3.07
N PHE A 304 -19.90 -11.84 2.24
CA PHE A 304 -19.66 -12.19 0.83
C PHE A 304 -18.46 -13.13 0.73
N ASP A 305 -18.41 -13.88 -0.36
CA ASP A 305 -17.27 -14.64 -0.80
C ASP A 305 -16.75 -14.05 -2.11
N PHE A 306 -15.47 -14.16 -2.39
CA PHE A 306 -14.88 -13.63 -3.61
C PHE A 306 -13.75 -14.53 -4.09
N ASP A 307 -13.65 -14.70 -5.41
CA ASP A 307 -12.62 -15.48 -6.08
C ASP A 307 -11.89 -14.60 -7.08
N LEU A 308 -10.57 -14.70 -7.12
CA LEU A 308 -9.76 -14.07 -8.15
C LEU A 308 -9.92 -14.81 -9.46
N LYS A 309 -10.05 -14.09 -10.56
CA LYS A 309 -10.18 -14.66 -11.91
C LYS A 309 -9.14 -14.04 -12.85
N PRO A 310 -8.69 -14.78 -13.85
CA PRO A 310 -7.76 -14.25 -14.86
C PRO A 310 -8.28 -12.97 -15.52
N GLY A 311 -7.36 -12.08 -15.89
CA GLY A 311 -7.67 -10.84 -16.59
C GLY A 311 -8.13 -9.70 -15.70
N ASN A 312 -7.65 -9.65 -14.47
CA ASN A 312 -7.94 -8.63 -13.46
C ASN A 312 -9.41 -8.63 -13.01
N ASN A 313 -10.04 -9.78 -13.04
CA ASN A 313 -11.42 -9.95 -12.61
C ASN A 313 -11.51 -10.55 -11.20
N VAL A 314 -12.55 -10.17 -10.50
CA VAL A 314 -12.93 -10.75 -9.20
C VAL A 314 -14.41 -11.14 -9.29
N GLU A 315 -14.70 -12.37 -8.97
CA GLU A 315 -16.06 -12.88 -8.85
C GLU A 315 -16.51 -12.79 -7.40
N ILE A 316 -17.66 -12.19 -7.16
CA ILE A 316 -18.22 -12.00 -5.81
C ILE A 316 -19.54 -12.76 -5.74
N SER A 317 -19.74 -13.50 -4.67
CA SER A 317 -20.99 -14.19 -4.38
C SER A 317 -21.45 -13.95 -2.95
N GLY A 318 -22.74 -14.11 -2.68
CA GLY A 318 -23.25 -13.91 -1.34
C GLY A 318 -24.77 -13.80 -1.29
N SER A 319 -25.28 -13.32 -0.17
CA SER A 319 -26.72 -13.10 -0.01
C SER A 319 -27.04 -11.87 0.82
N VAL A 320 -28.16 -11.25 0.50
CA VAL A 320 -28.73 -10.12 1.22
C VAL A 320 -30.14 -10.48 1.66
N SER A 321 -30.42 -10.42 2.96
CA SER A 321 -31.78 -10.55 3.45
C SER A 321 -32.48 -9.19 3.43
N ALA A 322 -33.67 -9.12 2.90
CA ALA A 322 -34.46 -7.89 2.80
C ALA A 322 -35.83 -8.02 3.49
N ASP A 323 -36.13 -7.03 4.32
CA ASP A 323 -37.51 -6.75 4.71
C ASP A 323 -37.94 -5.52 3.92
N MET A 324 -38.98 -5.66 3.10
CA MET A 324 -39.44 -4.59 2.22
C MET A 324 -40.91 -4.29 2.45
N TRP A 325 -41.25 -3.04 2.32
CA TRP A 325 -42.65 -2.62 2.22
C TRP A 325 -42.80 -1.60 1.09
N MET A 326 -43.94 -1.67 0.40
CA MET A 326 -44.30 -0.71 -0.63
C MET A 326 -45.80 -0.42 -0.55
N ARG A 327 -46.16 0.81 -0.73
CA ARG A 327 -47.55 1.28 -0.86
C ARG A 327 -47.63 2.11 -2.11
N VAL A 328 -48.50 1.68 -3.00
CA VAL A 328 -48.81 2.41 -4.23
C VAL A 328 -50.12 3.15 -4.05
N TYR A 329 -50.07 4.43 -4.35
CA TYR A 329 -51.22 5.34 -4.26
C TYR A 329 -51.57 5.86 -5.64
N VAL A 330 -52.86 6.10 -5.84
CA VAL A 330 -53.40 6.82 -6.98
C VAL A 330 -54.20 8.00 -6.49
N GLN A 331 -54.05 9.12 -7.12
CA GLN A 331 -54.91 10.28 -6.99
C GLN A 331 -55.82 10.33 -8.21
N ILE A 332 -57.12 10.31 -7.94
CA ILE A 332 -58.14 10.31 -8.97
C ILE A 332 -59.04 11.53 -8.77
N THR A 333 -59.42 12.15 -9.87
CA THR A 333 -60.46 13.17 -9.88
C THR A 333 -61.72 12.60 -10.55
N GLU A 334 -62.79 12.58 -9.80
CA GLU A 334 -64.10 12.14 -10.25
C GLU A 334 -64.91 13.35 -10.69
N THR A 335 -65.37 13.35 -11.96
CA THR A 335 -66.31 14.33 -12.49
C THR A 335 -67.63 13.70 -12.67
N THR A 336 -68.59 14.10 -11.86
CA THR A 336 -70.00 13.57 -11.93
C THR A 336 -70.88 14.51 -12.71
N GLU A 337 -71.46 14.07 -13.85
CA GLU A 337 -72.53 14.77 -14.57
C GLU A 337 -73.85 14.25 -14.14
N LEU A 338 -74.68 15.08 -13.49
CA LEU A 338 -76.06 14.73 -13.14
C LEU A 338 -77.00 14.96 -14.32
N PHE A 339 -77.57 13.90 -14.85
CA PHE A 339 -78.50 13.85 -15.99
C PHE A 339 -79.88 14.28 -15.59
N TRP A 340 -80.18 15.50 -15.26
CA TRP A 340 -81.52 16.12 -15.19
C TRP A 340 -81.43 17.65 -15.01
N GLY A 341 -80.92 18.35 -15.99
CA GLY A 341 -81.25 19.77 -16.20
C GLY A 341 -80.77 20.83 -15.24
N ALA A 342 -79.82 20.51 -14.33
CA ALA A 342 -79.10 21.45 -13.54
C ALA A 342 -77.57 21.12 -13.70
N TRP A 343 -76.85 22.07 -14.19
CA TRP A 343 -75.41 21.98 -14.38
C TRP A 343 -74.72 22.07 -13.02
N GLU A 344 -74.58 21.00 -12.28
CA GLU A 344 -73.63 20.88 -11.16
C GLU A 344 -72.58 19.86 -11.55
N VAL A 345 -71.46 20.34 -11.95
CA VAL A 345 -70.22 19.55 -12.06
C VAL A 345 -69.60 19.55 -10.67
N SER A 346 -69.56 18.44 -9.99
CA SER A 346 -68.77 18.30 -8.78
C SER A 346 -67.49 17.55 -9.13
N GLU A 347 -66.37 18.20 -8.92
CA GLU A 347 -65.06 17.58 -8.97
C GLU A 347 -64.67 17.22 -7.54
N GLU A 348 -64.42 15.94 -7.28
CA GLU A 348 -63.87 15.48 -6.00
C GLU A 348 -62.60 14.69 -6.26
N THR A 349 -61.53 15.06 -5.55
CA THR A 349 -60.23 14.40 -5.65
C THR A 349 -60.03 13.44 -4.48
N TYR A 350 -59.74 12.21 -4.78
CA TYR A 350 -59.52 11.14 -3.80
C TYR A 350 -58.14 10.55 -3.95
N THR A 351 -57.53 10.15 -2.81
CA THR A 351 -56.33 9.33 -2.81
C THR A 351 -56.69 7.91 -2.39
N VAL A 352 -56.44 6.96 -3.25
CA VAL A 352 -56.71 5.55 -3.02
C VAL A 352 -55.39 4.77 -2.90
N THR A 353 -55.28 3.89 -1.92
CA THR A 353 -54.20 2.93 -1.85
C THR A 353 -54.54 1.74 -2.74
N LEU A 354 -53.77 1.59 -3.82
CA LEU A 354 -53.97 0.50 -4.78
C LEU A 354 -53.35 -0.79 -4.31
N PHE A 355 -52.16 -0.67 -3.74
CA PHE A 355 -51.36 -1.83 -3.43
C PHE A 355 -50.61 -1.61 -2.11
N ASN A 356 -50.54 -2.65 -1.31
CA ASN A 356 -49.79 -2.66 -0.06
C ASN A 356 -49.04 -3.97 0.04
N LEU A 357 -47.74 -3.91 -0.24
CA LEU A 357 -46.83 -5.04 -0.19
C LEU A 357 -46.03 -5.01 1.09
N ASN A 358 -45.93 -6.13 1.78
CA ASN A 358 -45.01 -6.35 2.86
C ASN A 358 -44.35 -7.70 2.66
N ILE A 359 -43.05 -7.68 2.39
CA ILE A 359 -42.22 -8.87 2.24
C ILE A 359 -41.26 -8.90 3.42
N ASN A 360 -41.29 -9.97 4.19
CA ASN A 360 -40.38 -10.14 5.32
C ASN A 360 -39.46 -11.32 5.05
N ASN A 361 -38.17 -11.16 5.40
CA ASN A 361 -37.13 -12.16 5.25
C ASN A 361 -36.97 -12.70 3.81
N MET A 362 -37.11 -11.81 2.81
CA MET A 362 -36.74 -12.14 1.45
C MET A 362 -35.23 -12.32 1.40
N THR A 363 -34.72 -13.40 0.80
CA THR A 363 -33.32 -13.59 0.54
C THR A 363 -33.06 -13.30 -0.93
N VAL A 364 -32.26 -12.30 -1.20
CA VAL A 364 -31.69 -12.00 -2.52
C VAL A 364 -30.34 -12.69 -2.59
N GLU A 365 -30.20 -13.63 -3.49
CA GLU A 365 -28.93 -14.31 -3.74
C GLU A 365 -28.18 -13.55 -4.83
N ILE A 366 -26.94 -13.19 -4.55
CA ILE A 366 -25.99 -12.73 -5.55
C ILE A 366 -25.34 -14.00 -6.09
N GLU A 367 -25.85 -14.49 -7.23
CA GLU A 367 -25.33 -15.70 -7.86
C GLU A 367 -23.93 -15.46 -8.39
N THR A 368 -23.74 -14.35 -9.10
CA THR A 368 -22.43 -13.87 -9.54
C THR A 368 -22.44 -12.35 -9.67
N ALA A 369 -21.41 -11.71 -9.15
CA ALA A 369 -21.08 -10.35 -9.48
C ALA A 369 -19.63 -10.32 -9.97
N GLU A 370 -19.42 -9.92 -11.20
CA GLU A 370 -18.08 -9.77 -11.74
C GLU A 370 -17.63 -8.32 -11.57
N ALA A 371 -16.44 -8.17 -11.02
CA ALA A 371 -15.79 -6.88 -10.88
C ALA A 371 -14.44 -6.88 -11.58
N THR A 372 -14.14 -5.84 -12.31
CA THR A 372 -12.82 -5.63 -12.91
C THR A 372 -12.02 -4.67 -12.03
N VAL A 373 -10.81 -5.07 -11.69
CA VAL A 373 -9.88 -4.26 -10.90
C VAL A 373 -8.84 -3.66 -11.85
N TYR A 374 -8.62 -2.36 -11.78
CA TYR A 374 -7.66 -1.68 -12.64
C TYR A 374 -7.02 -0.47 -11.96
N LEU A 375 -5.94 0.02 -12.54
CA LEU A 375 -5.34 1.28 -12.14
C LEU A 375 -5.95 2.42 -12.97
N ASP A 376 -6.52 3.41 -12.31
CA ASP A 376 -7.07 4.59 -12.99
C ASP A 376 -5.95 5.50 -13.53
N GLU A 377 -6.33 6.55 -14.27
CA GLU A 377 -5.38 7.53 -14.82
C GLU A 377 -4.54 8.26 -13.75
N SER A 378 -4.96 8.18 -12.50
CA SER A 378 -4.26 8.73 -11.34
C SER A 378 -3.48 7.66 -10.57
N ASN A 379 -3.29 6.46 -11.15
CA ASN A 379 -2.66 5.28 -10.55
C ASN A 379 -3.31 4.82 -9.24
N ARG A 380 -4.62 5.01 -9.09
CA ARG A 380 -5.37 4.48 -7.95
C ARG A 380 -6.02 3.16 -8.32
N LEU A 381 -6.00 2.23 -7.38
CA LEU A 381 -6.70 0.96 -7.54
C LEU A 381 -8.21 1.20 -7.52
N THR A 382 -8.86 0.89 -8.62
CA THR A 382 -10.30 1.10 -8.83
C THR A 382 -10.96 -0.23 -9.15
N VAL A 383 -12.19 -0.39 -8.67
CA VAL A 383 -12.99 -1.58 -8.89
C VAL A 383 -14.29 -1.16 -9.57
N ASP A 384 -14.56 -1.72 -10.74
CA ASP A 384 -15.82 -1.56 -11.47
C ASP A 384 -16.59 -2.87 -11.47
N ILE A 385 -17.84 -2.84 -11.04
CA ILE A 385 -18.74 -3.98 -11.17
C ILE A 385 -19.22 -4.03 -12.61
N THR A 386 -18.84 -5.07 -13.33
CA THR A 386 -19.13 -5.22 -14.77
C THR A 386 -20.39 -6.03 -15.05
N SER A 387 -20.75 -6.92 -14.14
CA SER A 387 -22.01 -7.68 -14.18
C SER A 387 -22.49 -7.98 -12.77
N LEU A 388 -23.81 -8.06 -12.62
CA LEU A 388 -24.45 -8.43 -11.37
C LEU A 388 -25.67 -9.31 -11.70
N ASP A 389 -25.59 -10.58 -11.31
CA ASP A 389 -26.70 -11.52 -11.45
C ASP A 389 -27.35 -11.76 -10.08
N LEU A 390 -28.60 -11.35 -9.96
CA LEU A 390 -29.35 -11.41 -8.72
C LEU A 390 -30.58 -12.31 -8.88
N ASN A 391 -30.72 -13.25 -7.98
CA ASN A 391 -31.95 -14.01 -7.84
C ASN A 391 -32.85 -13.36 -6.78
N ILE A 392 -33.87 -12.62 -7.24
CA ILE A 392 -34.80 -11.90 -6.39
C ILE A 392 -36.14 -12.65 -6.41
N PRO A 393 -36.54 -13.38 -5.36
CA PRO A 393 -37.76 -14.14 -5.31
C PRO A 393 -38.97 -13.24 -5.02
N LEU A 394 -39.48 -12.55 -6.05
CA LEU A 394 -40.65 -11.69 -5.93
C LEU A 394 -41.96 -12.45 -6.14
N PRO A 395 -43.10 -11.99 -5.55
CA PRO A 395 -44.41 -12.59 -5.77
C PRO A 395 -44.87 -12.50 -7.23
N TRP A 396 -45.41 -13.58 -7.78
CA TRP A 396 -45.79 -13.75 -9.20
C TRP A 396 -46.95 -12.89 -9.70
N GLU A 397 -47.69 -12.21 -8.82
CA GLU A 397 -48.90 -11.46 -9.15
C GLU A 397 -48.71 -9.94 -9.18
N MET A 398 -47.46 -9.50 -9.37
CA MET A 398 -47.13 -8.08 -9.37
C MET A 398 -47.09 -7.53 -10.80
N PRO A 399 -47.66 -6.33 -11.04
CA PRO A 399 -47.49 -5.65 -12.33
C PRO A 399 -46.02 -5.49 -12.73
N GLU A 400 -45.72 -5.68 -14.02
CA GLU A 400 -44.34 -5.70 -14.54
C GLU A 400 -43.55 -4.41 -14.23
N PHE A 401 -44.21 -3.24 -14.32
CA PHE A 401 -43.54 -1.96 -14.02
C PHE A 401 -43.14 -1.83 -12.55
N LEU A 402 -43.94 -2.36 -11.62
CA LEU A 402 -43.58 -2.40 -10.18
C LEU A 402 -42.47 -3.40 -9.92
N LEU A 403 -42.48 -4.52 -10.62
CA LEU A 403 -41.46 -5.54 -10.54
C LEU A 403 -40.12 -4.97 -10.97
N ASN A 404 -40.07 -4.33 -12.14
CA ASN A 404 -38.84 -3.69 -12.67
C ASN A 404 -38.34 -2.59 -11.73
N PHE A 405 -39.21 -1.73 -11.23
CA PHE A 405 -38.85 -0.69 -10.27
C PHE A 405 -38.22 -1.27 -8.99
N ILE A 406 -38.82 -2.34 -8.42
CA ILE A 406 -38.27 -2.97 -7.20
C ILE A 406 -36.91 -3.59 -7.49
N VAL A 407 -36.76 -4.29 -8.61
CA VAL A 407 -35.51 -4.94 -9.01
C VAL A 407 -34.43 -3.88 -9.17
N ASP A 408 -34.67 -2.85 -9.96
CA ASP A 408 -33.69 -1.78 -10.21
C ASP A 408 -33.30 -1.08 -8.90
N TRP A 409 -34.29 -0.74 -8.07
CA TRP A 409 -33.99 -0.10 -6.78
C TRP A 409 -33.20 -1.00 -5.81
N VAL A 410 -33.52 -2.31 -5.74
CA VAL A 410 -32.78 -3.26 -4.88
C VAL A 410 -31.36 -3.43 -5.40
N VAL A 411 -31.17 -3.52 -6.71
CA VAL A 411 -29.85 -3.59 -7.35
C VAL A 411 -29.02 -2.37 -6.97
N ASP A 412 -29.56 -1.16 -7.16
CA ASP A 412 -28.89 0.09 -6.82
C ASP A 412 -28.50 0.12 -5.34
N GLN A 413 -29.43 -0.28 -4.43
CA GLN A 413 -29.13 -0.30 -3.00
C GLN A 413 -28.05 -1.32 -2.63
N ILE A 414 -27.98 -2.47 -3.30
CA ILE A 414 -26.93 -3.46 -3.08
C ILE A 414 -25.60 -2.92 -3.59
N VAL A 415 -25.55 -2.42 -4.82
CA VAL A 415 -24.31 -1.90 -5.43
C VAL A 415 -23.73 -0.73 -4.64
N ASP A 416 -24.57 0.24 -4.27
CA ASP A 416 -24.14 1.45 -3.54
C ASP A 416 -23.64 1.15 -2.12
N ASN A 417 -24.03 0.00 -1.56
CA ASN A 417 -23.74 -0.38 -0.19
C ASN A 417 -22.97 -1.70 -0.08
N LEU A 418 -22.28 -2.12 -1.15
CA LEU A 418 -21.36 -3.24 -1.05
C LEU A 418 -20.20 -2.90 -0.09
N PRO A 419 -19.77 -3.85 0.76
CA PRO A 419 -18.63 -3.62 1.64
C PRO A 419 -17.36 -3.37 0.80
N PRO A 420 -16.45 -2.50 1.28
CA PRO A 420 -15.19 -2.26 0.60
C PRO A 420 -14.37 -3.55 0.52
N ILE A 421 -14.00 -3.97 -0.68
CA ILE A 421 -13.07 -5.08 -0.89
C ILE A 421 -11.66 -4.49 -0.86
N VAL A 422 -10.96 -4.72 0.26
CA VAL A 422 -9.56 -4.27 0.42
C VAL A 422 -8.66 -5.31 -0.22
N LEU A 423 -8.30 -5.10 -1.48
CA LEU A 423 -7.35 -5.97 -2.19
C LEU A 423 -5.90 -5.63 -1.82
N PHE A 424 -5.59 -4.34 -1.67
CA PHE A 424 -4.26 -3.84 -1.29
C PHE A 424 -4.40 -2.63 -0.38
N PRO A 425 -3.51 -2.48 0.63
CA PRO A 425 -3.38 -1.20 1.32
C PRO A 425 -2.86 -0.16 0.31
N ALA A 426 -3.65 0.84 0.02
CA ALA A 426 -3.26 1.95 -0.85
C ALA A 426 -2.21 2.82 -0.14
N ILE A 427 -0.94 2.47 -0.26
CA ILE A 427 0.16 3.36 0.12
C ILE A 427 0.51 4.15 -1.13
N ILE A 428 -0.01 5.37 -1.22
CA ILE A 428 0.26 6.25 -2.36
C ILE A 428 1.42 7.22 -2.04
N ALA A 429 1.44 7.76 -0.85
CA ALA A 429 2.54 8.58 -0.35
C ALA A 429 2.60 8.53 1.17
N GLN A 430 3.78 8.35 1.73
CA GLN A 430 3.99 8.35 3.17
C GLN A 430 5.22 9.16 3.55
N THR A 431 5.07 10.03 4.54
CA THR A 431 6.20 10.72 5.15
C THR A 431 6.87 9.80 6.16
N ILE A 432 8.21 9.68 6.07
CA ILE A 432 8.98 8.91 7.03
C ILE A 432 8.88 9.61 8.41
N PRO A 433 8.53 8.89 9.47
CA PRO A 433 8.40 9.47 10.80
C PRO A 433 9.62 10.30 11.20
N ASP A 434 9.39 11.42 11.89
CA ASP A 434 10.39 12.36 12.35
C ASP A 434 11.24 13.03 11.26
N THR A 435 10.83 12.92 10.00
CA THR A 435 11.52 13.52 8.85
C THR A 435 10.56 14.31 7.95
N THR A 436 11.11 15.06 6.99
CA THR A 436 10.35 15.69 5.89
C THR A 436 10.43 14.87 4.60
N LEU A 437 10.96 13.65 4.67
CA LEU A 437 11.09 12.74 3.53
C LEU A 437 9.75 12.09 3.25
N THR A 438 9.30 12.18 2.01
CA THR A 438 8.10 11.50 1.53
C THR A 438 8.50 10.42 0.52
N VAL A 439 7.98 9.24 0.71
CA VAL A 439 8.09 8.10 -0.20
C VAL A 439 6.77 8.02 -0.95
N GLU A 440 6.84 8.05 -2.27
CA GLU A 440 5.69 7.97 -3.16
C GLU A 440 5.80 6.76 -4.06
N ALA A 441 4.75 5.95 -4.11
CA ALA A 441 4.64 4.79 -4.97
C ALA A 441 3.78 5.12 -6.20
N THR A 442 4.33 4.92 -7.38
CA THR A 442 3.60 4.98 -8.65
C THR A 442 3.40 3.57 -9.18
N PHE A 443 2.16 3.10 -9.14
CA PHE A 443 1.80 1.77 -9.62
C PHE A 443 1.85 1.72 -11.14
N ASN A 444 2.55 0.74 -11.68
CA ASN A 444 2.73 0.56 -13.14
C ASN A 444 2.18 -0.77 -13.65
N LYS A 445 1.95 -1.72 -12.75
CA LYS A 445 1.43 -3.05 -13.07
C LYS A 445 0.41 -3.47 -12.03
N LEU A 446 -0.68 -4.01 -12.51
CA LEU A 446 -1.65 -4.80 -11.76
C LEU A 446 -1.96 -6.03 -12.59
N GLU A 447 -1.83 -7.20 -11.99
CA GLU A 447 -2.16 -8.48 -12.59
C GLU A 447 -2.89 -9.33 -11.55
N ILE A 448 -4.11 -9.71 -11.85
CA ILE A 448 -4.88 -10.65 -11.06
C ILE A 448 -5.02 -11.91 -11.89
N ASP A 449 -4.48 -12.99 -11.38
CA ASP A 449 -4.55 -14.33 -11.94
C ASP A 449 -4.65 -15.34 -10.81
N GLU A 450 -5.66 -16.19 -10.84
CA GLU A 450 -5.94 -17.17 -9.77
C GLU A 450 -4.69 -17.99 -9.43
N PRO A 451 -4.28 -18.10 -8.17
CA PRO A 451 -4.89 -17.57 -6.95
C PRO A 451 -4.16 -16.35 -6.35
N GLU A 452 -3.67 -15.44 -7.15
CA GLU A 452 -2.78 -14.35 -6.70
C GLU A 452 -3.15 -13.01 -7.34
N ALA A 453 -2.91 -11.93 -6.60
CA ALA A 453 -2.93 -10.58 -7.13
C ALA A 453 -1.55 -9.95 -6.97
N LEU A 454 -1.00 -9.45 -8.06
CA LEU A 454 0.35 -8.91 -8.18
C LEU A 454 0.28 -7.44 -8.57
N VAL A 455 1.02 -6.62 -7.84
CA VAL A 455 1.16 -5.19 -8.12
C VAL A 455 2.64 -4.86 -8.19
N ALA A 456 3.04 -4.05 -9.17
CA ALA A 456 4.38 -3.51 -9.21
C ALA A 456 4.37 -1.98 -9.32
N ALA A 457 5.33 -1.35 -8.69
CA ALA A 457 5.42 0.10 -8.58
C ALA A 457 6.85 0.61 -8.66
N ASN A 458 6.98 1.84 -9.12
CA ASN A 458 8.19 2.61 -8.94
C ASN A 458 8.06 3.48 -7.69
N ILE A 459 9.13 3.51 -6.91
CA ILE A 459 9.21 4.31 -5.69
C ILE A 459 10.02 5.55 -5.96
N GLU A 460 9.46 6.70 -5.66
CA GLU A 460 10.15 7.97 -5.67
C GLU A 460 10.24 8.55 -4.26
N THR A 461 11.26 9.35 -4.03
CA THR A 461 11.49 9.99 -2.73
C THR A 461 11.64 11.47 -2.93
N SER A 462 11.00 12.26 -2.06
CA SER A 462 11.08 13.72 -2.06
C SER A 462 11.35 14.26 -0.66
N GLY A 463 11.64 15.56 -0.55
CA GLY A 463 11.94 16.20 0.74
C GLY A 463 13.40 16.11 1.19
N ILE A 464 14.29 15.45 0.42
CA ILE A 464 15.71 15.29 0.75
C ILE A 464 16.44 16.62 0.92
N GLY A 465 15.91 17.69 0.33
CA GLY A 465 16.50 19.03 0.39
C GLY A 465 16.71 19.58 1.81
N SER A 466 16.04 19.01 2.81
CA SER A 466 16.22 19.41 4.22
C SER A 466 17.45 18.75 4.86
N TYR A 467 17.99 17.68 4.27
CA TYR A 467 19.05 16.87 4.83
C TYR A 467 20.31 16.84 3.97
N ALA A 468 20.16 16.95 2.65
CA ALA A 468 21.26 16.83 1.70
C ALA A 468 22.42 17.76 2.05
N PRO A 469 23.63 17.23 2.20
CA PRO A 469 24.83 18.04 2.52
C PRO A 469 25.30 18.90 1.34
N TYR A 470 24.89 18.54 0.11
CA TYR A 470 25.32 19.25 -1.08
C TYR A 470 24.12 19.80 -1.86
N ILE A 471 24.32 21.01 -2.42
CA ILE A 471 23.32 21.72 -3.25
C ILE A 471 23.97 22.10 -4.57
N ALA A 472 23.54 21.50 -5.66
CA ALA A 472 24.01 21.84 -7.00
C ALA A 472 23.09 22.85 -7.67
N ASN A 473 23.68 23.71 -8.51
CA ASN A 473 23.00 24.70 -9.30
C ASN A 473 22.88 24.21 -10.75
N ARG A 474 21.70 23.79 -11.16
CA ARG A 474 21.44 23.30 -12.54
C ARG A 474 21.37 24.41 -13.59
N ASN A 475 21.67 25.68 -13.25
CA ASN A 475 21.78 26.72 -14.27
C ASN A 475 22.97 26.41 -15.20
N PRO A 476 22.78 26.29 -16.53
CA PRO A 476 23.85 25.96 -17.47
C PRO A 476 25.05 26.90 -17.46
N GLU A 477 24.85 28.15 -16.98
CA GLU A 477 25.94 29.13 -16.88
C GLU A 477 26.81 28.94 -15.62
N SER A 478 26.35 28.16 -14.64
CA SER A 478 27.03 27.93 -13.38
C SER A 478 27.43 26.45 -13.20
N LEU A 479 26.46 25.53 -13.19
CA LEU A 479 26.68 24.09 -13.02
C LEU A 479 27.68 23.74 -11.92
N GLU A 480 27.56 24.40 -10.77
CA GLU A 480 28.42 24.18 -9.60
C GLU A 480 27.68 23.43 -8.50
N VAL A 481 28.39 22.57 -7.79
CA VAL A 481 27.95 21.96 -6.54
C VAL A 481 28.62 22.66 -5.35
N HIS A 482 27.84 22.85 -4.30
CA HIS A 482 28.23 23.57 -3.08
C HIS A 482 27.91 22.71 -1.87
N GLU A 483 28.72 22.84 -0.82
CA GLU A 483 28.29 22.40 0.51
C GLU A 483 27.02 23.15 0.94
N ARG A 484 26.20 22.52 1.77
CA ARG A 484 24.90 23.06 2.20
C ARG A 484 25.01 24.45 2.81
N ASP A 485 26.02 24.68 3.66
CA ASP A 485 26.22 25.92 4.40
C ASP A 485 26.95 27.00 3.61
N CYS A 486 27.31 26.71 2.37
CA CYS A 486 27.98 27.66 1.49
C CYS A 486 27.06 28.83 1.14
N GLU A 487 27.58 30.06 1.21
CA GLU A 487 26.81 31.26 0.84
C GLU A 487 26.27 31.21 -0.59
N TRP A 488 27.01 30.60 -1.51
CA TRP A 488 26.60 30.45 -2.91
C TRP A 488 25.48 29.41 -3.08
N ALA A 489 25.43 28.38 -2.24
CA ALA A 489 24.30 27.47 -2.19
C ALA A 489 23.01 28.22 -1.84
N HIS A 490 23.06 29.11 -0.85
CA HIS A 490 21.90 29.92 -0.45
C HIS A 490 21.47 30.92 -1.50
N ARG A 491 22.40 31.44 -2.31
CA ARG A 491 22.10 32.35 -3.43
C ARG A 491 21.50 31.66 -4.65
N THR A 492 21.67 30.35 -4.77
CA THR A 492 21.06 29.57 -5.85
C THR A 492 19.54 29.64 -5.75
N SER A 493 18.89 30.03 -6.84
CA SER A 493 17.41 30.07 -6.90
C SER A 493 16.85 28.67 -6.60
N VAL A 494 15.80 28.58 -5.77
CA VAL A 494 15.16 27.31 -5.37
C VAL A 494 14.82 26.42 -6.57
N ARG A 495 14.32 27.00 -7.67
CA ARG A 495 14.00 26.28 -8.92
C ARG A 495 15.21 25.64 -9.61
N ASN A 496 16.43 26.11 -9.30
CA ASN A 496 17.67 25.61 -9.90
C ASN A 496 18.46 24.70 -8.94
N ARG A 497 17.96 24.47 -7.73
CA ARG A 497 18.62 23.61 -6.75
C ARG A 497 18.36 22.15 -7.07
N VAL A 498 19.45 21.38 -7.09
CA VAL A 498 19.42 19.93 -7.07
C VAL A 498 20.16 19.50 -5.80
N TYR A 499 19.59 18.55 -5.08
CA TYR A 499 20.08 18.15 -3.77
C TYR A 499 20.79 16.80 -3.87
N TYR A 500 22.00 16.72 -3.33
CA TYR A 500 22.83 15.52 -3.35
C TYR A 500 23.22 15.12 -1.93
N CYS A 501 23.15 13.82 -1.65
CA CYS A 501 23.69 13.26 -0.41
C CYS A 501 25.17 12.95 -0.53
N ASP A 502 25.67 12.84 -1.74
CA ASP A 502 27.00 12.38 -2.10
C ASP A 502 27.61 13.35 -3.14
N LEU A 503 28.82 13.80 -2.86
CA LEU A 503 29.54 14.73 -3.73
C LEU A 503 29.95 14.10 -5.05
N GLU A 504 30.46 12.85 -5.02
CA GLU A 504 30.93 12.14 -6.19
C GLU A 504 29.81 11.97 -7.22
N GLN A 505 28.59 11.69 -6.76
CA GLN A 505 27.43 11.64 -7.63
C GLN A 505 27.16 12.98 -8.32
N ALA A 506 27.27 14.09 -7.58
CA ALA A 506 27.09 15.42 -8.16
C ALA A 506 28.15 15.72 -9.22
N LEU A 507 29.41 15.34 -8.95
CA LEU A 507 30.52 15.47 -9.90
C LEU A 507 30.30 14.58 -11.14
N ALA A 508 29.86 13.34 -10.95
CA ALA A 508 29.54 12.40 -12.03
C ALA A 508 28.40 12.91 -12.92
N ASP A 509 27.43 13.60 -12.33
CA ASP A 509 26.32 14.24 -13.05
C ASP A 509 26.75 15.53 -13.80
N GLY A 510 28.05 15.88 -13.72
CA GLY A 510 28.67 16.95 -14.49
C GLY A 510 28.68 18.32 -13.82
N TYR A 511 28.42 18.38 -12.51
CA TYR A 511 28.63 19.60 -11.74
C TYR A 511 30.10 19.79 -11.42
N ASP A 512 30.54 21.03 -11.35
CA ASP A 512 31.90 21.43 -10.93
C ASP A 512 31.90 21.82 -9.47
N GLY A 513 32.96 21.54 -8.73
CA GLY A 513 33.07 21.96 -7.33
C GLY A 513 33.08 23.49 -7.21
N CYS A 514 32.42 24.01 -6.21
CA CYS A 514 32.44 25.44 -5.93
C CYS A 514 33.86 25.88 -5.53
N ALA A 515 34.37 26.94 -6.16
CA ALA A 515 35.71 27.50 -5.85
C ALA A 515 35.93 27.90 -4.38
N TYR A 516 34.87 28.08 -3.59
CA TYR A 516 34.94 28.53 -2.19
C TYR A 516 34.85 27.38 -1.19
N CYS A 517 33.90 26.45 -1.34
CA CYS A 517 33.70 25.39 -0.37
C CYS A 517 34.22 24.02 -0.85
N LEU A 518 34.43 23.86 -2.14
CA LEU A 518 34.94 22.61 -2.75
C LEU A 518 36.09 22.92 -3.73
N PRO A 519 37.13 23.68 -3.33
CA PRO A 519 38.16 24.15 -4.24
C PRO A 519 38.99 23.01 -4.88
N GLN A 520 39.08 21.86 -4.22
CA GLN A 520 39.76 20.68 -4.73
C GLN A 520 39.06 20.04 -5.93
N HIS A 521 37.79 20.29 -6.10
CA HIS A 521 36.96 19.79 -7.20
C HIS A 521 36.56 20.87 -8.21
N HIS A 522 37.14 22.07 -8.08
CA HIS A 522 36.86 23.18 -9.00
C HIS A 522 37.83 23.13 -10.18
N HIS A 523 37.28 22.95 -11.38
CA HIS A 523 38.05 22.77 -12.62
C HIS A 523 37.75 23.83 -13.69
N ARG A 524 36.87 24.78 -13.44
CA ARG A 524 36.45 25.85 -14.38
C ARG A 524 37.14 27.16 -14.11
#